data_d708f52c829355d8df9bc51d186c0dab
#
_entry.id   d708f52c829355d8df9bc51d186c0dab
#
_cell.length_a   1.000
_cell.length_b   1.000
_cell.length_c   1.000
_cell.angle_alpha   90.00
_cell.angle_beta   90.00
_cell.angle_gamma   90.00
#
_symmetry.space_group_name_H-M   'P 1'
#
loop_
_entity.id
_entity.type
_entity.pdbx_description
1 polymer ?
#
loop_
_entity_poly.entity_id
_entity_poly.type
_entity_poly.pdbx_seq_one_letter_code
_entity_poly.pdbx_strand_id
1 'polypeptide(L)'
;MNYPIIQQRPLLTSPEQFQGVPTFIAEILARRGVQSEQELELKLKHLLPPDLKGLDQAVELIDQVIDQKKQIVIIGDYDADGATSTALMILVLKEMGANVEYLVPDRFKYGYGLTPKIAELAQQTYQPDLLITVDNGISSHAGVETAQALGMQVIITATHLTTKPTPNAKAELK
;
A
#
# COMPACT_ATOMS: atom_id res chain seq x y z
N MET A 1 -15.83 -0.24 35.14
CA MET A 1 -14.88 0.09 34.04
C MET A 1 -14.08 -1.18 33.76
N ASN A 2 -14.24 -1.77 32.56
CA ASN A 2 -13.39 -2.90 32.16
C ASN A 2 -12.10 -2.30 31.56
N TYR A 3 -11.01 -2.40 32.30
CA TYR A 3 -9.70 -2.05 31.76
C TYR A 3 -9.24 -3.16 30.82
N PRO A 4 -8.63 -2.81 29.67
CA PRO A 4 -8.08 -3.81 28.76
C PRO A 4 -6.98 -4.61 29.47
N ILE A 5 -7.04 -5.94 29.36
CA ILE A 5 -6.00 -6.82 29.89
C ILE A 5 -4.82 -6.78 28.92
N ILE A 6 -3.68 -6.34 29.43
CA ILE A 6 -2.41 -6.37 28.65
C ILE A 6 -1.88 -7.80 28.70
N GLN A 7 -1.84 -8.47 27.56
CA GLN A 7 -1.21 -9.77 27.41
C GLN A 7 0.13 -9.63 26.70
N GLN A 8 1.19 -10.14 27.31
CA GLN A 8 2.48 -10.25 26.66
C GLN A 8 2.50 -11.49 25.76
N ARG A 9 3.04 -11.35 24.54
CA ARG A 9 3.30 -12.51 23.67
C ARG A 9 4.36 -13.41 24.33
N PRO A 10 4.29 -14.75 24.17
CA PRO A 10 5.36 -15.62 24.61
C PRO A 10 6.67 -15.30 23.89
N LEU A 11 7.79 -15.67 24.49
CA LEU A 11 9.07 -15.67 23.79
C LEU A 11 9.05 -16.76 22.72
N LEU A 12 9.36 -16.40 21.50
CA LEU A 12 9.44 -17.31 20.35
C LEU A 12 10.89 -17.73 20.07
N THR A 13 11.85 -16.92 20.53
CA THR A 13 13.30 -17.19 20.44
C THR A 13 14.00 -16.76 21.73
N SER A 14 15.28 -17.07 21.91
CA SER A 14 16.04 -16.60 23.09
C SER A 14 16.47 -15.15 22.91
N PRO A 15 16.20 -14.25 23.90
CA PRO A 15 16.74 -12.89 23.86
C PRO A 15 18.28 -12.82 23.90
N GLU A 16 18.92 -13.83 24.47
CA GLU A 16 20.39 -13.88 24.66
C GLU A 16 21.16 -13.97 23.34
N GLN A 17 20.50 -14.35 22.26
CA GLN A 17 21.12 -14.39 20.92
C GLN A 17 21.42 -13.00 20.33
N PHE A 18 20.79 -11.93 20.84
CA PHE A 18 20.96 -10.57 20.31
C PHE A 18 22.04 -9.83 21.10
N GLN A 19 23.31 -10.01 20.71
CA GLN A 19 24.46 -9.37 21.36
C GLN A 19 24.49 -7.85 21.05
N GLY A 20 24.87 -7.07 22.06
CA GLY A 20 24.96 -5.61 21.92
C GLY A 20 23.60 -4.87 21.87
N VAL A 21 22.49 -5.59 21.97
CA VAL A 21 21.14 -5.01 22.04
C VAL A 21 20.71 -4.90 23.51
N PRO A 22 20.12 -3.78 23.95
CA PRO A 22 19.59 -3.68 25.32
C PRO A 22 18.58 -4.80 25.62
N THR A 23 18.65 -5.37 26.82
CA THR A 23 17.87 -6.56 27.23
C THR A 23 16.38 -6.44 26.90
N PHE A 24 15.76 -5.28 27.20
CA PHE A 24 14.33 -5.08 26.93
C PHE A 24 13.99 -5.10 25.42
N ILE A 25 14.91 -4.59 24.57
CA ILE A 25 14.75 -4.67 23.11
C ILE A 25 14.93 -6.11 22.64
N ALA A 26 15.93 -6.84 23.15
CA ALA A 26 16.15 -8.25 22.85
C ALA A 26 14.91 -9.10 23.19
N GLU A 27 14.25 -8.85 24.33
CA GLU A 27 12.99 -9.50 24.68
C GLU A 27 11.86 -9.18 23.69
N ILE A 28 11.74 -7.91 23.24
CA ILE A 28 10.74 -7.52 22.24
C ILE A 28 10.97 -8.25 20.92
N LEU A 29 12.22 -8.29 20.44
CA LEU A 29 12.61 -9.01 19.22
C LEU A 29 12.29 -10.49 19.33
N ALA A 30 12.68 -11.13 20.44
CA ALA A 30 12.38 -12.54 20.71
C ALA A 30 10.87 -12.84 20.73
N ARG A 31 10.05 -11.96 21.29
CA ARG A 31 8.58 -12.08 21.28
C ARG A 31 7.96 -11.81 19.89
N ARG A 32 8.67 -11.15 19.02
CA ARG A 32 8.29 -10.90 17.62
C ARG A 32 8.76 -11.99 16.67
N GLY A 33 9.53 -12.96 17.15
CA GLY A 33 9.98 -14.11 16.39
C GLY A 33 11.19 -13.85 15.50
N VAL A 34 11.95 -12.77 15.78
CA VAL A 34 13.23 -12.54 15.11
C VAL A 34 14.17 -13.70 15.44
N GLN A 35 14.74 -14.33 14.42
CA GLN A 35 15.51 -15.58 14.57
C GLN A 35 17.01 -15.33 14.72
N SER A 36 17.52 -14.19 14.23
CA SER A 36 18.96 -13.91 14.23
C SER A 36 19.23 -12.43 14.15
N GLU A 37 20.47 -12.03 14.53
CA GLU A 37 20.96 -10.67 14.33
C GLU A 37 21.01 -10.24 12.86
N GLN A 38 21.14 -11.19 11.94
CA GLN A 38 21.15 -10.89 10.49
C GLN A 38 19.84 -10.27 10.01
N GLU A 39 18.71 -10.62 10.63
CA GLU A 39 17.41 -10.02 10.32
C GLU A 39 17.31 -8.55 10.77
N LEU A 40 18.24 -8.10 11.64
CA LEU A 40 18.33 -6.71 12.08
C LEU A 40 19.20 -5.84 11.14
N GLU A 41 19.88 -6.47 10.17
CA GLU A 41 20.65 -5.73 9.15
C GLU A 41 19.73 -5.10 8.10
N LEU A 42 19.38 -3.82 8.28
CA LEU A 42 18.56 -3.05 7.34
C LEU A 42 19.38 -2.53 6.15
N LYS A 43 19.93 -3.43 5.33
CA LYS A 43 20.68 -3.07 4.12
C LYS A 43 19.86 -3.38 2.87
N LEU A 44 20.00 -2.55 1.83
CA LEU A 44 19.28 -2.74 0.56
C LEU A 44 19.47 -4.13 -0.05
N LYS A 45 20.67 -4.75 0.13
CA LYS A 45 20.96 -6.12 -0.34
C LYS A 45 20.10 -7.21 0.32
N HIS A 46 19.43 -6.90 1.44
CA HIS A 46 18.57 -7.81 2.18
C HIS A 46 17.06 -7.56 1.92
N LEU A 47 16.74 -6.65 0.99
CA LEU A 47 15.36 -6.51 0.55
C LEU A 47 14.86 -7.82 -0.05
N LEU A 48 13.65 -8.18 0.29
CA LEU A 48 12.98 -9.33 -0.32
C LEU A 48 12.78 -9.05 -1.82
N PRO A 49 12.84 -10.10 -2.67
CA PRO A 49 12.45 -9.94 -4.06
C PRO A 49 10.99 -9.47 -4.13
N PRO A 50 10.61 -8.74 -5.20
CA PRO A 50 9.23 -8.27 -5.39
C PRO A 50 8.32 -9.46 -5.71
N ASP A 51 7.89 -10.20 -4.70
CA ASP A 51 6.91 -11.27 -4.79
C ASP A 51 5.59 -10.78 -4.17
N LEU A 52 4.84 -10.03 -4.97
CA LEU A 52 3.58 -9.42 -4.57
C LEU A 52 2.42 -10.15 -5.25
N LYS A 53 1.41 -10.50 -4.46
CA LYS A 53 0.19 -11.08 -5.01
C LYS A 53 -0.45 -10.11 -6.01
N GLY A 54 -0.74 -10.58 -7.21
CA GLY A 54 -1.36 -9.77 -8.26
C GLY A 54 -0.41 -8.89 -9.06
N LEU A 55 0.92 -9.05 -8.88
CA LEU A 55 1.92 -8.24 -9.59
C LEU A 55 1.79 -8.37 -11.10
N ASP A 56 1.71 -9.59 -11.63
CA ASP A 56 1.62 -9.82 -13.08
C ASP A 56 0.38 -9.16 -13.68
N GLN A 57 -0.78 -9.27 -13.01
CA GLN A 57 -2.02 -8.65 -13.47
C GLN A 57 -1.93 -7.11 -13.42
N ALA A 58 -1.27 -6.55 -12.41
CA ALA A 58 -1.08 -5.10 -12.30
C ALA A 58 -0.16 -4.58 -13.39
N VAL A 59 0.96 -5.26 -13.65
CA VAL A 59 1.91 -4.91 -14.70
C VAL A 59 1.24 -4.97 -16.07
N GLU A 60 0.55 -6.06 -16.37
CA GLU A 60 -0.16 -6.21 -17.65
C GLU A 60 -1.20 -5.11 -17.86
N LEU A 61 -1.96 -4.76 -16.81
CA LEU A 61 -2.95 -3.71 -16.89
C LEU A 61 -2.32 -2.32 -17.10
N ILE A 62 -1.23 -2.01 -16.40
CA ILE A 62 -0.51 -0.74 -16.57
C ILE A 62 0.04 -0.62 -17.99
N ASP A 63 0.65 -1.68 -18.51
CA ASP A 63 1.22 -1.74 -19.86
C ASP A 63 0.14 -1.49 -20.91
N GLN A 64 -1.01 -2.17 -20.81
CA GLN A 64 -2.16 -1.95 -21.69
C GLN A 64 -2.67 -0.50 -21.66
N VAL A 65 -2.74 0.11 -20.48
CA VAL A 65 -3.22 1.48 -20.30
C VAL A 65 -2.24 2.48 -20.90
N ILE A 66 -0.93 2.25 -20.76
CA ILE A 66 0.12 3.07 -21.37
C ILE A 66 0.07 2.99 -22.90
N ASP A 67 0.02 1.78 -23.45
CA ASP A 67 -0.05 1.54 -24.90
C ASP A 67 -1.27 2.21 -25.54
N GLN A 68 -2.39 2.19 -24.86
CA GLN A 68 -3.64 2.82 -25.30
C GLN A 68 -3.69 4.33 -25.04
N LYS A 69 -2.62 4.93 -24.48
CA LYS A 69 -2.54 6.36 -24.12
C LYS A 69 -3.66 6.84 -23.20
N LYS A 70 -4.15 5.95 -22.36
CA LYS A 70 -5.22 6.20 -21.40
C LYS A 70 -4.72 6.96 -20.17
N GLN A 71 -5.65 7.61 -19.45
CA GLN A 71 -5.36 8.42 -18.28
C GLN A 71 -5.20 7.55 -17.03
N ILE A 72 -4.07 7.70 -16.34
CA ILE A 72 -3.81 7.12 -15.02
C ILE A 72 -3.90 8.21 -13.96
N VAL A 73 -4.52 7.92 -12.81
CA VAL A 73 -4.47 8.79 -11.64
C VAL A 73 -3.99 8.01 -10.42
N ILE A 74 -2.95 8.53 -9.77
CA ILE A 74 -2.42 7.98 -8.53
C ILE A 74 -3.17 8.61 -7.36
N ILE A 75 -3.77 7.78 -6.50
CA ILE A 75 -4.40 8.22 -5.25
C ILE A 75 -3.39 8.00 -4.12
N GLY A 76 -2.75 9.08 -3.71
CA GLY A 76 -1.75 9.09 -2.66
C GLY A 76 -2.34 9.27 -1.25
N ASP A 77 -1.46 9.17 -0.26
CA ASP A 77 -1.77 9.49 1.13
C ASP A 77 -0.92 10.68 1.62
N TYR A 78 -1.24 11.17 2.79
CA TYR A 78 -0.80 12.44 3.38
C TYR A 78 0.53 12.37 4.12
N ASP A 79 0.98 11.17 4.47
CA ASP A 79 2.22 10.95 5.20
C ASP A 79 3.43 10.77 4.28
N ALA A 80 4.60 10.51 4.89
CA ALA A 80 5.85 10.42 4.15
C ALA A 80 5.86 9.24 3.17
N ASP A 81 5.27 8.11 3.53
CA ASP A 81 5.25 6.91 2.69
C ASP A 81 4.30 7.12 1.51
N GLY A 82 3.12 7.72 1.74
CA GLY A 82 2.19 8.12 0.70
C GLY A 82 2.79 9.15 -0.26
N ALA A 83 3.48 10.17 0.27
CA ALA A 83 4.12 11.20 -0.56
C ALA A 83 5.27 10.64 -1.41
N THR A 84 6.15 9.84 -0.83
CA THR A 84 7.30 9.25 -1.54
C THR A 84 6.88 8.22 -2.57
N SER A 85 5.90 7.36 -2.26
CA SER A 85 5.37 6.38 -3.22
C SER A 85 4.61 7.06 -4.37
N THR A 86 3.84 8.12 -4.08
CA THR A 86 3.19 8.93 -5.13
C THR A 86 4.24 9.53 -6.07
N ALA A 87 5.27 10.17 -5.52
CA ALA A 87 6.35 10.78 -6.31
C ALA A 87 7.08 9.73 -7.18
N LEU A 88 7.41 8.57 -6.60
CA LEU A 88 8.05 7.48 -7.32
C LEU A 88 7.19 6.98 -8.49
N MET A 89 5.91 6.70 -8.24
CA MET A 89 4.98 6.23 -9.28
C MET A 89 4.84 7.24 -10.41
N ILE A 90 4.70 8.53 -10.11
CA ILE A 90 4.62 9.59 -11.12
C ILE A 90 5.89 9.65 -11.98
N LEU A 91 7.07 9.62 -11.35
CA LEU A 91 8.34 9.71 -12.06
C LEU A 91 8.52 8.51 -13.00
N VAL A 92 8.33 7.30 -12.50
CA VAL A 92 8.50 6.07 -13.28
C VAL A 92 7.49 5.99 -14.42
N LEU A 93 6.20 6.22 -14.15
CA LEU A 93 5.16 6.14 -15.18
C LEU A 93 5.34 7.23 -16.25
N LYS A 94 5.79 8.44 -15.90
CA LYS A 94 6.14 9.48 -16.89
C LYS A 94 7.33 9.08 -17.76
N GLU A 95 8.35 8.47 -17.17
CA GLU A 95 9.50 7.95 -17.92
C GLU A 95 9.09 6.84 -18.91
N MET A 96 8.11 6.02 -18.53
CA MET A 96 7.50 5.00 -19.40
C MET A 96 6.55 5.61 -20.46
N GLY A 97 6.33 6.91 -20.47
CA GLY A 97 5.47 7.61 -21.41
C GLY A 97 3.97 7.53 -21.12
N ALA A 98 3.60 7.24 -19.88
CA ALA A 98 2.22 7.23 -19.42
C ALA A 98 1.63 8.64 -19.32
N ASN A 99 0.33 8.75 -19.60
CA ASN A 99 -0.46 9.92 -19.25
C ASN A 99 -0.91 9.78 -17.78
N VAL A 100 -0.19 10.42 -16.86
CA VAL A 100 -0.38 10.19 -15.41
C VAL A 100 -0.46 11.50 -14.63
N GLU A 101 -1.46 11.57 -13.77
CA GLU A 101 -1.69 12.62 -12.78
C GLU A 101 -1.81 12.03 -11.38
N TYR A 102 -1.93 12.86 -10.37
CA TYR A 102 -2.10 12.40 -8.98
C TYR A 102 -3.13 13.23 -8.22
N LEU A 103 -3.69 12.60 -7.19
CA LEU A 103 -4.62 13.21 -6.26
C LEU A 103 -4.24 12.77 -4.83
N VAL A 104 -3.90 13.76 -4.00
CA VAL A 104 -3.72 13.56 -2.56
C VAL A 104 -4.89 14.23 -1.85
N PRO A 105 -5.92 13.47 -1.49
CA PRO A 105 -7.15 14.06 -0.94
C PRO A 105 -6.97 14.48 0.51
N ASP A 106 -7.63 15.58 0.90
CA ASP A 106 -7.74 15.97 2.29
C ASP A 106 -8.54 14.92 3.09
N ARG A 107 -7.85 14.16 3.96
CA ARG A 107 -8.48 13.10 4.76
C ARG A 107 -9.54 13.58 5.74
N PHE A 108 -9.50 14.85 6.15
CA PHE A 108 -10.53 15.43 7.01
C PHE A 108 -11.84 15.69 6.26
N LYS A 109 -11.76 15.99 4.97
CA LYS A 109 -12.90 16.26 4.10
C LYS A 109 -13.46 15.01 3.43
N TYR A 110 -12.58 14.12 2.98
CA TYR A 110 -12.95 13.00 2.13
C TYR A 110 -12.82 11.62 2.81
N GLY A 111 -12.21 11.56 4.01
CA GLY A 111 -11.92 10.31 4.71
C GLY A 111 -10.57 9.71 4.29
N TYR A 112 -10.26 8.54 4.85
CA TYR A 112 -9.02 7.81 4.61
C TYR A 112 -9.19 6.76 3.50
N GLY A 113 -8.17 6.59 2.67
CA GLY A 113 -8.13 5.63 1.58
C GLY A 113 -9.01 6.04 0.39
N LEU A 114 -9.25 5.13 -0.54
CA LEU A 114 -10.14 5.37 -1.68
C LEU A 114 -11.60 5.29 -1.21
N THR A 115 -12.21 6.44 -0.91
CA THR A 115 -13.64 6.53 -0.60
C THR A 115 -14.47 6.78 -1.86
N PRO A 116 -15.81 6.56 -1.85
CA PRO A 116 -16.69 6.92 -2.96
C PRO A 116 -16.52 8.38 -3.41
N LYS A 117 -16.43 9.31 -2.47
CA LYS A 117 -16.23 10.74 -2.77
C LYS A 117 -14.90 11.02 -3.47
N ILE A 118 -13.85 10.26 -3.14
CA ILE A 118 -12.54 10.41 -3.79
C ILE A 118 -12.58 9.84 -5.22
N ALA A 119 -13.27 8.71 -5.43
CA ALA A 119 -13.48 8.16 -6.77
C ALA A 119 -14.28 9.13 -7.66
N GLU A 120 -15.35 9.72 -7.12
CA GLU A 120 -16.13 10.77 -7.80
C GLU A 120 -15.30 12.01 -8.11
N LEU A 121 -14.47 12.47 -7.16
CA LEU A 121 -13.59 13.61 -7.34
C LEU A 121 -12.53 13.35 -8.44
N ALA A 122 -11.92 12.16 -8.44
CA ALA A 122 -10.98 11.76 -9.47
C ALA A 122 -11.64 11.76 -10.86
N GLN A 123 -12.85 11.20 -10.96
CA GLN A 123 -13.62 11.18 -12.21
C GLN A 123 -13.95 12.59 -12.70
N GLN A 124 -14.39 13.47 -11.81
CA GLN A 124 -14.75 14.85 -12.18
C GLN A 124 -13.54 15.69 -12.61
N THR A 125 -12.37 15.44 -12.00
CA THR A 125 -11.17 16.27 -12.20
C THR A 125 -10.33 15.79 -13.40
N TYR A 126 -10.13 14.47 -13.50
CA TYR A 126 -9.14 13.88 -14.43
C TYR A 126 -9.73 12.88 -15.42
N GLN A 127 -10.94 12.38 -15.20
CA GLN A 127 -11.58 11.34 -16.03
C GLN A 127 -10.68 10.13 -16.28
N PRO A 128 -10.11 9.50 -15.23
CA PRO A 128 -9.14 8.43 -15.39
C PRO A 128 -9.76 7.15 -15.93
N ASP A 129 -9.00 6.42 -16.72
CA ASP A 129 -9.30 5.03 -17.08
C ASP A 129 -8.81 4.05 -16.00
N LEU A 130 -7.72 4.44 -15.31
CA LEU A 130 -7.11 3.64 -14.25
C LEU A 130 -6.81 4.50 -13.01
N LEU A 131 -7.29 4.05 -11.86
CA LEU A 131 -6.85 4.52 -10.53
C LEU A 131 -5.82 3.55 -9.96
N ILE A 132 -4.72 4.10 -9.41
CA ILE A 132 -3.74 3.32 -8.64
C ILE A 132 -3.66 3.96 -7.26
N THR A 133 -4.01 3.23 -6.22
CA THR A 133 -3.77 3.70 -4.85
C THR A 133 -2.36 3.35 -4.42
N VAL A 134 -1.69 4.22 -3.69
CA VAL A 134 -0.38 3.97 -3.09
C VAL A 134 -0.46 4.21 -1.59
N ASP A 135 0.02 3.23 -0.82
CA ASP A 135 0.02 3.20 0.64
C ASP A 135 -1.37 3.29 1.29
N ASN A 136 -2.42 3.05 0.52
CA ASN A 136 -3.80 3.06 1.01
C ASN A 136 -4.69 2.13 0.18
N GLY A 137 -5.96 2.01 0.56
CA GLY A 137 -6.97 1.36 -0.28
C GLY A 137 -7.34 -0.07 0.10
N ILE A 138 -6.57 -0.77 0.94
CA ILE A 138 -6.79 -2.20 1.26
C ILE A 138 -8.18 -2.52 1.87
N SER A 139 -8.85 -1.53 2.43
CA SER A 139 -10.21 -1.65 2.99
C SER A 139 -11.24 -0.83 2.22
N SER A 140 -10.90 -0.33 1.04
CA SER A 140 -11.68 0.65 0.28
C SER A 140 -12.75 0.02 -0.62
N HIS A 141 -13.53 -0.96 -0.12
CA HIS A 141 -14.54 -1.68 -0.89
C HIS A 141 -15.51 -0.74 -1.61
N ALA A 142 -16.16 0.17 -0.88
CA ALA A 142 -17.15 1.09 -1.45
C ALA A 142 -16.52 2.06 -2.48
N GLY A 143 -15.28 2.48 -2.26
CA GLY A 143 -14.56 3.35 -3.20
C GLY A 143 -14.21 2.62 -4.50
N VAL A 144 -13.77 1.36 -4.41
CA VAL A 144 -13.50 0.51 -5.58
C VAL A 144 -14.78 0.25 -6.38
N GLU A 145 -15.87 -0.11 -5.70
CA GLU A 145 -17.18 -0.32 -6.35
C GLU A 145 -17.65 0.96 -7.08
N THR A 146 -17.50 2.11 -6.44
CA THR A 146 -17.85 3.41 -7.05
C THR A 146 -16.99 3.70 -8.27
N ALA A 147 -15.67 3.51 -8.16
CA ALA A 147 -14.74 3.71 -9.28
C ALA A 147 -15.10 2.82 -10.47
N GLN A 148 -15.38 1.54 -10.23
CA GLN A 148 -15.79 0.59 -11.26
C GLN A 148 -17.16 0.94 -11.88
N ALA A 149 -18.11 1.39 -11.09
CA ALA A 149 -19.41 1.86 -11.57
C ALA A 149 -19.28 3.11 -12.47
N LEU A 150 -18.25 3.93 -12.24
CA LEU A 150 -17.90 5.09 -13.07
C LEU A 150 -17.04 4.72 -14.29
N GLY A 151 -16.76 3.43 -14.52
CA GLY A 151 -16.01 2.94 -15.67
C GLY A 151 -14.50 2.88 -15.50
N MET A 152 -13.99 3.21 -14.33
CA MET A 152 -12.56 3.17 -14.02
C MET A 152 -12.09 1.77 -13.62
N GLN A 153 -10.90 1.39 -14.03
CA GLN A 153 -10.19 0.23 -13.46
C GLN A 153 -9.44 0.66 -12.20
N VAL A 154 -9.16 -0.28 -11.29
CA VAL A 154 -8.49 0.04 -10.02
C VAL A 154 -7.39 -0.98 -9.73
N ILE A 155 -6.20 -0.48 -9.39
CA ILE A 155 -5.10 -1.21 -8.78
C ILE A 155 -4.93 -0.70 -7.35
N ILE A 156 -4.85 -1.61 -6.40
CA ILE A 156 -4.54 -1.27 -5.01
C ILE A 156 -3.13 -1.74 -4.70
N THR A 157 -2.28 -0.82 -4.24
CA THR A 157 -0.99 -1.16 -3.64
C THR A 157 -1.02 -0.75 -2.17
N ALA A 158 -0.77 -1.70 -1.28
CA ALA A 158 -0.80 -1.46 0.15
C ALA A 158 0.26 -2.27 0.88
N THR A 159 0.87 -1.65 1.87
CA THR A 159 1.85 -2.28 2.76
C THR A 159 1.21 -2.89 4.01
N HIS A 160 -0.07 -2.63 4.24
CA HIS A 160 -0.80 -3.06 5.42
C HIS A 160 -1.45 -4.44 5.22
N LEU A 161 -1.33 -5.29 6.25
CA LEU A 161 -2.06 -6.55 6.29
C LEU A 161 -3.50 -6.32 6.71
N THR A 162 -4.44 -7.03 6.07
CA THR A 162 -5.84 -7.06 6.49
C THR A 162 -6.27 -8.48 6.84
N THR A 163 -7.13 -8.60 7.85
CA THR A 163 -7.81 -9.86 8.18
C THR A 163 -9.16 -10.01 7.48
N LYS A 164 -9.61 -8.97 6.77
CA LYS A 164 -10.86 -8.97 6.00
C LYS A 164 -10.58 -9.27 4.53
N PRO A 165 -11.58 -9.77 3.79
CA PRO A 165 -11.49 -9.83 2.34
C PRO A 165 -11.11 -8.46 1.78
N THR A 166 -10.30 -8.45 0.74
CA THR A 166 -9.89 -7.22 0.06
C THR A 166 -10.93 -6.79 -0.97
N PRO A 167 -10.97 -5.51 -1.37
CA PRO A 167 -11.86 -5.04 -2.42
C PRO A 167 -11.67 -5.82 -3.73
N ASN A 168 -12.73 -5.95 -4.52
CA ASN A 168 -12.67 -6.60 -5.84
C ASN A 168 -12.02 -5.67 -6.89
N ALA A 169 -10.77 -5.30 -6.67
CA ALA A 169 -9.96 -4.55 -7.63
C ALA A 169 -9.43 -5.47 -8.73
N LYS A 170 -9.05 -4.91 -9.88
CA LYS A 170 -8.45 -5.68 -10.99
C LYS A 170 -7.13 -6.32 -10.59
N ALA A 171 -6.34 -5.61 -9.78
CA ALA A 171 -5.14 -6.16 -9.15
C ALA A 171 -4.99 -5.60 -7.74
N GLU A 172 -4.47 -6.42 -6.85
CA GLU A 172 -4.09 -6.07 -5.50
C GLU A 172 -2.63 -6.50 -5.28
N LEU A 173 -1.79 -5.52 -4.96
CA LEU A 173 -0.40 -5.76 -4.59
C LEU A 173 -0.31 -5.75 -3.06
N LYS A 174 0.08 -6.87 -2.47
CA LYS A 174 0.26 -7.05 -1.02
C LYS A 174 1.66 -7.50 -0.71
#